data_3b018913a3c200b3062e785f068432fb
#
_entry.id   3b018913a3c200b3062e785f068432fb
#
_cell.length_a   1.000
_cell.length_b   1.000
_cell.length_c   1.000
_cell.angle_alpha   90.00
_cell.angle_beta   90.00
_cell.angle_gamma   90.00
#
_symmetry.space_group_name_H-M   'P 1'
#
loop_
_entity.id
_entity.type
_entity.pdbx_description
1 polymer ?
#
loop_
_entity_poly.entity_id
_entity_poly.type
_entity_poly.pdbx_seq_one_letter_code
_entity_poly.pdbx_strand_id
1 'polypeptide(L)'
;MDKVLKLLKANTSMSLATSCNDKPRSSIMEYIMVGDSMIFATDPNSIKGKNLAKNPNVSLTVGGMPAYMAIDGTTKDPSKSEIEEYNKVLLERYPHFKDMMASGAMTFKYFKVAFETAYYTEGMGQTEVIKMKK
;
A
#
# COMPACT_ATOMS: atom_id res chain seq x y z
N MET A 1 5.56 -6.26 -15.79
CA MET A 1 4.34 -5.65 -15.23
C MET A 1 3.34 -6.69 -14.72
N ASP A 2 3.03 -7.70 -15.52
CA ASP A 2 2.02 -8.70 -15.12
C ASP A 2 2.39 -9.46 -13.86
N LYS A 3 3.67 -9.85 -13.71
CA LYS A 3 4.10 -10.57 -12.52
C LYS A 3 4.04 -9.70 -11.27
N VAL A 4 4.24 -8.38 -11.42
CA VAL A 4 4.14 -7.42 -10.32
C VAL A 4 2.70 -7.34 -9.84
N LEU A 5 1.75 -7.13 -10.76
CA LEU A 5 0.34 -7.05 -10.41
C LEU A 5 -0.18 -8.38 -9.84
N LYS A 6 0.30 -9.50 -10.40
CA LYS A 6 -0.08 -10.82 -9.91
C LYS A 6 0.36 -11.01 -8.46
N LEU A 7 1.58 -10.62 -8.12
CA LEU A 7 2.08 -10.74 -6.75
C LEU A 7 1.32 -9.81 -5.80
N LEU A 8 1.02 -8.58 -6.24
CA LEU A 8 0.22 -7.65 -5.44
C LEU A 8 -1.17 -8.21 -5.15
N LYS A 9 -1.82 -8.80 -6.15
CA LYS A 9 -3.17 -9.37 -5.99
C LYS A 9 -3.18 -10.65 -5.19
N ALA A 10 -2.05 -11.34 -5.09
CA ALA A 10 -1.92 -12.58 -4.32
C ALA A 10 -1.65 -12.35 -2.84
N ASN A 11 -1.42 -11.11 -2.43
CA ASN A 11 -1.10 -10.75 -1.04
C ASN A 11 -2.08 -9.70 -0.54
N THR A 12 -2.13 -9.51 0.78
CA THR A 12 -3.02 -8.54 1.42
C THR A 12 -2.28 -7.56 2.31
N SER A 13 -1.00 -7.81 2.58
CA SER A 13 -0.21 -6.94 3.45
C SER A 13 1.14 -6.63 2.84
N MET A 14 1.71 -5.55 3.29
CA MET A 14 3.01 -5.07 2.84
C MET A 14 3.80 -4.55 4.04
N SER A 15 5.11 -4.49 3.88
CA SER A 15 5.95 -3.70 4.78
C SER A 15 6.11 -2.34 4.12
N LEU A 16 5.61 -1.29 4.75
CA LEU A 16 5.60 0.06 4.19
C LEU A 16 6.66 0.91 4.88
N ALA A 17 7.52 1.52 4.10
CA ALA A 17 8.52 2.47 4.59
C ALA A 17 8.12 3.89 4.22
N THR A 18 8.13 4.76 5.23
CA THR A 18 7.94 6.20 5.08
C THR A 18 9.12 6.91 5.71
N SER A 19 9.33 8.17 5.38
CA SER A 19 10.41 8.93 5.99
C SER A 19 10.03 10.39 6.14
N CYS A 20 10.64 11.02 7.14
CA CYS A 20 10.51 12.46 7.36
C CYS A 20 11.78 12.93 8.10
N ASN A 21 12.39 14.02 7.65
CA ASN A 21 13.61 14.55 8.25
C ASN A 21 14.72 13.50 8.34
N ASP A 22 14.89 12.73 7.27
CA ASP A 22 15.90 11.66 7.15
C ASP A 22 15.73 10.51 8.15
N LYS A 23 14.57 10.39 8.75
CA LYS A 23 14.25 9.26 9.65
C LYS A 23 13.31 8.30 8.95
N PRO A 24 13.81 7.11 8.56
CA PRO A 24 12.95 6.10 7.95
C PRO A 24 12.13 5.38 9.02
N ARG A 25 10.93 4.96 8.62
CA ARG A 25 10.03 4.20 9.47
C ARG A 25 9.39 3.10 8.64
N SER A 26 9.40 1.88 9.14
CA SER A 26 8.73 0.77 8.48
C SER A 26 7.58 0.26 9.35
N SER A 27 6.54 -0.22 8.72
CA SER A 27 5.39 -0.80 9.42
C SER A 27 4.67 -1.78 8.52
N ILE A 28 4.00 -2.76 9.14
CA ILE A 28 3.14 -3.69 8.40
C ILE A 28 1.81 -2.98 8.15
N MET A 29 1.35 -3.02 6.90
CA MET A 29 0.09 -2.41 6.49
C MET A 29 -0.69 -3.36 5.61
N GLU A 30 -1.98 -3.46 5.83
CA GLU A 30 -2.86 -4.10 4.87
C GLU A 30 -3.15 -3.13 3.73
N TYR A 31 -3.38 -3.68 2.55
CA TYR A 31 -3.75 -2.91 1.38
C TYR A 31 -4.82 -3.66 0.61
N ILE A 32 -5.53 -2.94 -0.25
CA ILE A 32 -6.54 -3.51 -1.12
C ILE A 32 -6.23 -3.05 -2.54
N MET A 33 -6.23 -4.00 -3.47
CA MET A 33 -6.11 -3.67 -4.89
C MET A 33 -7.48 -3.33 -5.44
N VAL A 34 -7.61 -2.12 -5.97
CA VAL A 34 -8.80 -1.66 -6.68
C VAL A 34 -8.40 -1.58 -8.14
N GLY A 35 -8.79 -2.62 -8.92
CA GLY A 35 -8.21 -2.81 -10.24
C GLY A 35 -6.70 -3.01 -10.12
N ASP A 36 -5.93 -2.19 -10.80
CA ASP A 36 -4.46 -2.25 -10.76
C ASP A 36 -3.87 -1.21 -9.81
N SER A 37 -4.70 -0.57 -9.00
CA SER A 37 -4.27 0.44 -8.04
C SER A 37 -4.21 -0.12 -6.63
N MET A 38 -3.16 0.22 -5.89
CA MET A 38 -3.04 -0.14 -4.48
C MET A 38 -3.57 1.00 -3.63
N ILE A 39 -4.51 0.68 -2.74
CA ILE A 39 -5.09 1.65 -1.81
C ILE A 39 -4.84 1.14 -0.39
N PHE A 40 -4.46 2.04 0.49
CA PHE A 40 -4.40 1.74 1.91
C PHE A 40 -4.92 2.93 2.71
N ALA A 41 -5.25 2.69 3.97
CA ALA A 41 -5.76 3.73 4.85
C ALA A 41 -5.05 3.66 6.18
N THR A 42 -4.80 4.80 6.79
CA THR A 42 -4.18 4.86 8.09
C THR A 42 -4.70 6.07 8.87
N ASP A 43 -4.52 6.02 10.18
CA ASP A 43 -4.80 7.16 11.05
C ASP A 43 -3.86 8.31 10.68
N PRO A 44 -4.38 9.50 10.34
CA PRO A 44 -3.52 10.63 10.01
C PRO A 44 -2.62 11.07 11.17
N ASN A 45 -2.95 10.69 12.39
CA ASN A 45 -2.15 11.02 13.57
C ASN A 45 -1.09 9.97 13.90
N SER A 46 -1.04 8.85 13.17
CA SER A 46 0.02 7.86 13.33
C SER A 46 1.34 8.41 12.79
N ILE A 47 2.44 7.75 13.15
CA ILE A 47 3.76 8.18 12.66
C ILE A 47 3.80 8.16 11.13
N LYS A 48 3.32 7.07 10.50
CA LYS A 48 3.29 6.98 9.04
C LYS A 48 2.36 8.02 8.41
N GLY A 49 1.21 8.28 9.04
CA GLY A 49 0.28 9.30 8.56
C GLY A 49 0.90 10.69 8.59
N LYS A 50 1.59 11.03 9.65
CA LYS A 50 2.30 12.32 9.76
C LYS A 50 3.45 12.41 8.77
N ASN A 51 4.21 11.33 8.58
CA ASN A 51 5.28 11.29 7.60
C ASN A 51 4.75 11.53 6.19
N LEU A 52 3.67 10.83 5.83
CA LEU A 52 3.08 10.96 4.49
C LEU A 52 2.50 12.33 4.21
N ALA A 53 2.04 13.03 5.24
CA ALA A 53 1.56 14.40 5.07
C ALA A 53 2.67 15.36 4.63
N LYS A 54 3.92 15.04 4.95
CA LYS A 54 5.09 15.89 4.62
C LYS A 54 5.91 15.33 3.48
N ASN A 55 5.93 14.01 3.31
CA ASN A 55 6.76 13.36 2.30
C ASN A 55 5.97 12.21 1.67
N PRO A 56 5.54 12.36 0.41
CA PRO A 56 4.74 11.33 -0.25
C PRO A 56 5.54 10.14 -0.77
N ASN A 57 6.85 10.19 -0.70
CA ASN A 57 7.69 9.09 -1.19
C ASN A 57 7.61 7.89 -0.26
N VAL A 58 7.43 6.72 -0.84
CA VAL A 58 7.32 5.46 -0.10
C VAL A 58 8.16 4.38 -0.76
N SER A 59 8.53 3.39 0.04
CA SER A 59 9.02 2.11 -0.46
C SER A 59 8.25 1.03 0.27
N LEU A 60 7.91 -0.03 -0.45
CA LEU A 60 7.15 -1.12 0.15
C LEU A 60 7.71 -2.46 -0.30
N THR A 61 7.48 -3.48 0.52
CA THR A 61 7.89 -4.84 0.21
C THR A 61 6.68 -5.76 0.33
N VAL A 62 6.48 -6.59 -0.67
CA VAL A 62 5.36 -7.53 -0.75
C VAL A 62 5.90 -8.92 -1.08
N GLY A 63 5.28 -9.93 -0.48
CA GLY A 63 5.65 -11.31 -0.73
C GLY A 63 6.66 -11.83 0.26
N GLY A 64 7.24 -12.95 -0.08
CA GLY A 64 8.27 -13.65 0.70
C GLY A 64 8.88 -14.70 -0.20
N MET A 65 9.43 -15.76 0.37
CA MET A 65 9.91 -16.84 -0.48
C MET A 65 8.71 -17.62 -1.04
N PRO A 66 8.70 -18.04 -2.29
CA PRO A 66 9.82 -17.98 -3.25
C PRO A 66 9.91 -16.69 -4.06
N ALA A 67 8.92 -15.80 -3.99
CA ALA A 67 8.94 -14.57 -4.79
C ALA A 67 8.57 -13.36 -3.92
N TYR A 68 9.37 -12.31 -4.02
CA TYR A 68 9.12 -11.06 -3.32
C TYR A 68 9.59 -9.88 -4.16
N MET A 69 9.12 -8.70 -3.80
CA MET A 69 9.56 -7.50 -4.48
C MET A 69 9.53 -6.30 -3.55
N ALA A 70 10.41 -5.36 -3.84
CA ALA A 70 10.34 -4.02 -3.26
C ALA A 70 9.84 -3.08 -4.36
N ILE A 71 9.02 -2.11 -3.99
CA ILE A 71 8.50 -1.12 -4.94
C ILE A 71 8.72 0.27 -4.37
N ASP A 72 9.30 1.14 -5.19
CA ASP A 72 9.39 2.56 -4.89
C ASP A 72 8.23 3.28 -5.57
N GLY A 73 7.65 4.23 -4.88
CA GLY A 73 6.53 4.98 -5.42
C GLY A 73 6.24 6.24 -4.63
N THR A 74 5.15 6.90 -5.02
CA THR A 74 4.65 8.07 -4.32
C THR A 74 3.17 7.90 -4.01
N THR A 75 2.73 8.50 -2.92
CA THR A 75 1.32 8.46 -2.54
C THR A 75 0.56 9.60 -3.20
N LYS A 76 -0.69 9.33 -3.52
CA LYS A 76 -1.65 10.28 -4.07
C LYS A 76 -2.98 10.08 -3.37
N ASP A 77 -3.89 11.03 -3.55
CA ASP A 77 -5.26 10.86 -3.09
C ASP A 77 -6.00 9.93 -4.05
N PRO A 78 -6.69 8.90 -3.54
CA PRO A 78 -7.53 8.08 -4.39
C PRO A 78 -8.80 8.83 -4.79
N SER A 79 -9.44 8.37 -5.86
CA SER A 79 -10.72 8.92 -6.28
C SER A 79 -11.83 8.46 -5.34
N LYS A 80 -12.98 9.14 -5.41
CA LYS A 80 -14.13 8.76 -4.62
C LYS A 80 -14.57 7.32 -4.89
N SER A 81 -14.58 6.92 -6.17
CA SER A 81 -14.98 5.55 -6.53
C SER A 81 -13.98 4.53 -6.03
N GLU A 82 -12.68 4.86 -6.01
CA GLU A 82 -11.66 3.98 -5.46
C GLU A 82 -11.85 3.80 -3.94
N ILE A 83 -12.18 4.86 -3.23
CA ILE A 83 -12.45 4.79 -1.78
C ILE A 83 -13.69 3.93 -1.53
N GLU A 84 -14.75 4.10 -2.31
CA GLU A 84 -15.96 3.29 -2.16
C GLU A 84 -15.68 1.80 -2.36
N GLU A 85 -14.92 1.46 -3.39
CA GLU A 85 -14.55 0.07 -3.65
C GLU A 85 -13.65 -0.49 -2.55
N TYR A 86 -12.69 0.32 -2.08
CA TYR A 86 -11.82 -0.06 -0.96
C TYR A 86 -12.67 -0.40 0.28
N ASN A 87 -13.61 0.46 0.64
CA ASN A 87 -14.45 0.23 1.82
C ASN A 87 -15.33 -1.00 1.65
N LYS A 88 -15.83 -1.24 0.46
CA LYS A 88 -16.63 -2.44 0.17
C LYS A 88 -15.83 -3.71 0.42
N VAL A 89 -14.60 -3.78 -0.10
CA VAL A 89 -13.74 -4.95 0.09
C VAL A 89 -13.32 -5.09 1.55
N LEU A 90 -13.01 -3.97 2.20
CA LEU A 90 -12.64 -3.98 3.61
C LEU A 90 -13.73 -4.59 4.48
N LEU A 91 -14.99 -4.19 4.25
CA LEU A 91 -16.12 -4.70 5.02
C LEU A 91 -16.43 -6.15 4.70
N GLU A 92 -16.15 -6.62 3.47
CA GLU A 92 -16.25 -8.03 3.14
C GLU A 92 -15.23 -8.88 3.90
N ARG A 93 -13.99 -8.37 4.02
CA ARG A 93 -12.92 -9.04 4.76
C ARG A 93 -13.11 -8.97 6.26
N TYR A 94 -13.58 -7.83 6.77
CA TYR A 94 -13.67 -7.53 8.19
C TYR A 94 -15.04 -6.91 8.50
N PRO A 95 -16.12 -7.73 8.54
CA PRO A 95 -17.47 -7.19 8.73
C PRO A 95 -17.64 -6.38 10.02
N HIS A 96 -16.85 -6.68 11.06
CA HIS A 96 -16.95 -5.98 12.34
C HIS A 96 -16.53 -4.51 12.26
N PHE A 97 -15.80 -4.10 11.21
CA PHE A 97 -15.42 -2.70 11.01
C PHE A 97 -16.62 -1.82 10.65
N LYS A 98 -17.73 -2.42 10.23
CA LYS A 98 -18.92 -1.65 9.85
C LYS A 98 -19.40 -0.74 10.99
N ASP A 99 -19.50 -1.28 12.19
CA ASP A 99 -19.94 -0.51 13.35
C ASP A 99 -18.91 0.55 13.74
N MET A 100 -17.65 0.22 13.66
CA MET A 100 -16.57 1.15 13.97
C MET A 100 -16.55 2.35 13.01
N MET A 101 -16.77 2.09 11.73
CA MET A 101 -16.83 3.15 10.72
C MET A 101 -18.09 4.02 10.88
N ALA A 102 -19.21 3.39 11.17
CA ALA A 102 -20.48 4.09 11.35
C ALA A 102 -20.48 4.97 12.62
N SER A 103 -19.76 4.57 13.67
CA SER A 103 -19.69 5.31 14.92
C SER A 103 -18.85 6.58 14.84
N GLY A 104 -18.03 6.72 13.78
CA GLY A 104 -17.11 7.84 13.66
C GLY A 104 -15.94 7.79 14.64
N ALA A 105 -15.76 6.66 15.35
CA ALA A 105 -14.70 6.50 16.35
C ALA A 105 -13.31 6.45 15.72
N MET A 106 -13.23 6.11 14.42
CA MET A 106 -11.96 6.00 13.69
C MET A 106 -11.97 6.96 12.51
N THR A 107 -10.89 7.73 12.39
CA THR A 107 -10.67 8.62 11.27
C THR A 107 -9.57 8.04 10.41
N PHE A 108 -9.87 7.82 9.12
CA PHE A 108 -8.88 7.30 8.18
C PHE A 108 -8.54 8.34 7.13
N LYS A 109 -7.27 8.35 6.76
CA LYS A 109 -6.80 9.00 5.55
C LYS A 109 -6.47 7.90 4.55
N TYR A 110 -6.98 8.04 3.32
CA TYR A 110 -6.79 7.06 2.25
C TYR A 110 -5.66 7.51 1.34
N PHE A 111 -4.86 6.54 0.90
CA PHE A 111 -3.71 6.77 0.03
C PHE A 111 -3.73 5.80 -1.12
N LYS A 112 -3.39 6.29 -2.29
CA LYS A 112 -3.16 5.49 -3.49
C LYS A 112 -1.68 5.54 -3.81
N VAL A 113 -1.07 4.40 -4.13
CA VAL A 113 0.36 4.36 -4.46
C VAL A 113 0.54 4.42 -5.96
N ALA A 114 1.26 5.44 -6.42
CA ALA A 114 1.72 5.50 -7.80
C ALA A 114 3.07 4.81 -7.88
N PHE A 115 3.11 3.64 -8.51
CA PHE A 115 4.30 2.82 -8.60
C PHE A 115 5.30 3.42 -9.59
N GLU A 116 6.57 3.42 -9.23
CA GLU A 116 7.65 3.92 -10.11
C GLU A 116 8.55 2.80 -10.59
N THR A 117 9.08 2.01 -9.66
CA THR A 117 10.01 0.93 -9.99
C THR A 117 9.78 -0.24 -9.04
N ALA A 118 9.70 -1.43 -9.60
CA ALA A 118 9.64 -2.67 -8.83
C ALA A 118 10.96 -3.43 -8.99
N TYR A 119 11.44 -3.97 -7.88
CA TYR A 119 12.64 -4.80 -7.79
C TYR A 119 12.17 -6.21 -7.42
N TYR A 120 12.01 -7.05 -8.43
CA TYR A 120 11.36 -8.36 -8.32
C TYR A 120 12.41 -9.47 -8.23
N THR A 121 12.30 -10.34 -7.23
CA THR A 121 13.23 -11.45 -7.03
C THR A 121 12.47 -12.76 -6.86
N GLU A 122 12.89 -13.79 -7.60
CA GLU A 122 12.38 -15.14 -7.44
C GLU A 122 13.48 -16.05 -6.91
N GLY A 123 13.18 -16.74 -5.81
CA GLY A 123 14.11 -17.67 -5.18
C GLY A 123 15.43 -17.00 -4.87
N MET A 124 16.53 -17.63 -5.28
CA MET A 124 17.87 -17.10 -5.12
C MET A 124 18.39 -16.46 -6.42
N GLY A 125 17.49 -16.17 -7.34
CA GLY A 125 17.83 -15.56 -8.60
C GLY A 125 18.19 -14.09 -8.49
N GLN A 126 18.53 -13.50 -9.62
CA GLN A 126 18.85 -12.08 -9.68
C GLN A 126 17.59 -11.24 -9.62
N THR A 127 17.74 -10.05 -9.06
CA THR A 127 16.63 -9.10 -8.99
C THR A 127 16.40 -8.49 -10.37
N GLU A 128 15.16 -8.54 -10.80
CA GLU A 128 14.72 -7.89 -12.04
C GLU A 128 14.19 -6.50 -11.71
N VAL A 129 14.67 -5.48 -12.42
CA VAL A 129 14.23 -4.10 -12.24
C VAL A 129 13.17 -3.80 -13.30
N ILE A 130 11.97 -3.48 -12.81
CA ILE A 130 10.81 -3.26 -13.70
C ILE A 130 10.34 -1.82 -13.52
N LYS A 131 10.44 -1.03 -14.59
CA LYS A 131 9.94 0.34 -14.57
C LYS A 131 8.44 0.32 -14.80
N MET A 132 7.70 0.95 -13.90
CA MET A 132 6.24 0.96 -13.92
C MET A 132 5.67 2.34 -14.25
N LYS A 133 6.52 3.34 -14.23
CA LYS A 133 6.11 4.70 -14.52
C LYS A 133 5.77 4.86 -16.00
N LYS A 134 4.64 5.49 -16.25
CA LYS A 134 4.19 5.79 -17.61
C LYS A 134 4.88 7.01 -18.18
#